data_28794a4832c18600509f08028431c1a4
#
_entry.id   28794a4832c18600509f08028431c1a4
#
_cell.length_a   1.000
_cell.length_b   1.000
_cell.length_c   1.000
_cell.angle_alpha   90.00
_cell.angle_beta   90.00
_cell.angle_gamma   90.00
#
_symmetry.space_group_name_H-M   'P 1'
#
loop_
_entity.id
_entity.type
_entity.pdbx_description
1 polymer ?
#
loop_
_entity_poly.entity_id
_entity_poly.type
_entity_poly.pdbx_seq_one_letter_code
_entity_poly.pdbx_strand_id
1 'polypeptide(L)'
;MFGAVVVGAGPCGLAAAIALKKAGFSARVYDRDCVVASITRYPTYATFFSTAGKLSLGGLPFVVPVAKPSRRDALAYYRAVVTHFGLDVRQYEAVESITRAQGTFRVRTRRRGEEPREVRANAVVIATGYWGSPNRLLVPGEDLPHVTHAYGEGHHAFQQNVAVVGGGNSAAEAALELWRAGAKVTLIHFGPTFDKKIKPWILPDLENRIAEGSVDVRWNCRVTAIDHRVVHVRGALGDEHAIPADHVYLLTGYSPNVDLLRASGAAIDPETGIPKHNPATLETTVPGLYIAGVVVAGFDANKVFIENGRYHADRIVAGLMGRPAPDTPGVSRDLDG
;
A
#
# COMPACT_ATOMS: atom_id res chain seq x y z
N MET A 1 -22.79 -1.64 -20.61
CA MET A 1 -22.24 -2.73 -19.80
C MET A 1 -20.76 -2.81 -20.14
N PHE A 2 -19.89 -2.93 -19.12
CA PHE A 2 -18.45 -3.14 -19.34
C PHE A 2 -18.12 -4.62 -19.37
N GLY A 3 -17.08 -5.00 -20.11
CA GLY A 3 -16.48 -6.33 -20.02
C GLY A 3 -15.93 -6.56 -18.61
N ALA A 4 -15.20 -5.56 -18.07
CA ALA A 4 -14.69 -5.60 -16.72
C ALA A 4 -14.66 -4.21 -16.05
N VAL A 5 -14.80 -4.19 -14.73
CA VAL A 5 -14.51 -3.05 -13.86
C VAL A 5 -13.29 -3.40 -13.02
N VAL A 6 -12.33 -2.47 -12.95
CA VAL A 6 -11.15 -2.57 -12.07
C VAL A 6 -11.28 -1.56 -10.94
N VAL A 7 -11.13 -2.00 -9.70
CA VAL A 7 -11.23 -1.17 -8.50
C VAL A 7 -9.83 -0.94 -7.94
N GLY A 8 -9.34 0.28 -8.08
CA GLY A 8 -7.99 0.72 -7.73
C GLY A 8 -7.13 1.00 -8.96
N ALA A 9 -6.66 2.24 -9.08
CA ALA A 9 -5.75 2.71 -10.14
C ALA A 9 -4.27 2.69 -9.69
N GLY A 10 -3.92 1.78 -8.77
CA GLY A 10 -2.54 1.45 -8.44
C GLY A 10 -1.85 0.66 -9.56
N PRO A 11 -0.52 0.43 -9.48
CA PRO A 11 0.22 -0.26 -10.54
C PRO A 11 -0.37 -1.61 -10.96
N CYS A 12 -0.84 -2.43 -10.00
CA CYS A 12 -1.45 -3.73 -10.31
C CYS A 12 -2.84 -3.60 -10.97
N GLY A 13 -3.62 -2.58 -10.59
CA GLY A 13 -4.90 -2.30 -11.24
C GLY A 13 -4.72 -1.76 -12.67
N LEU A 14 -3.73 -0.89 -12.88
CA LEU A 14 -3.35 -0.44 -14.23
C LEU A 14 -2.85 -1.59 -15.09
N ALA A 15 -2.04 -2.51 -14.52
CA ALA A 15 -1.60 -3.72 -15.23
C ALA A 15 -2.79 -4.58 -15.66
N ALA A 16 -3.77 -4.79 -14.76
CA ALA A 16 -4.99 -5.52 -15.07
C ALA A 16 -5.80 -4.84 -16.19
N ALA A 17 -5.96 -3.52 -16.13
CA ALA A 17 -6.67 -2.77 -17.18
C ALA A 17 -5.97 -2.86 -18.55
N ILE A 18 -4.64 -2.81 -18.58
CA ILE A 18 -3.84 -2.99 -19.80
C ILE A 18 -4.06 -4.38 -20.39
N ALA A 19 -3.93 -5.42 -19.58
CA ALA A 19 -4.07 -6.81 -20.03
C ALA A 19 -5.49 -7.08 -20.54
N LEU A 20 -6.52 -6.63 -19.83
CA LEU A 20 -7.92 -6.72 -20.25
C LEU A 20 -8.12 -6.02 -21.61
N LYS A 21 -7.62 -4.80 -21.77
CA LYS A 21 -7.75 -4.07 -23.04
C LYS A 21 -7.03 -4.78 -24.19
N LYS A 22 -5.82 -5.30 -23.96
CA LYS A 22 -5.07 -6.08 -24.95
C LYS A 22 -5.80 -7.37 -25.35
N ALA A 23 -6.55 -7.98 -24.44
CA ALA A 23 -7.35 -9.14 -24.68
C ALA A 23 -8.73 -8.83 -25.32
N GLY A 24 -9.02 -7.57 -25.63
CA GLY A 24 -10.25 -7.15 -26.31
C GLY A 24 -11.42 -6.86 -25.36
N PHE A 25 -11.21 -6.85 -24.04
CA PHE A 25 -12.27 -6.48 -23.10
C PHE A 25 -12.39 -4.95 -22.96
N SER A 26 -13.62 -4.44 -22.94
CA SER A 26 -13.86 -3.08 -22.47
C SER A 26 -13.65 -3.03 -20.96
N ALA A 27 -12.72 -2.23 -20.49
CA ALA A 27 -12.42 -2.12 -19.08
C ALA A 27 -12.48 -0.65 -18.62
N ARG A 28 -13.02 -0.43 -17.41
CA ARG A 28 -13.00 0.86 -16.73
C ARG A 28 -12.39 0.70 -15.35
N VAL A 29 -11.48 1.60 -15.01
CA VAL A 29 -10.81 1.66 -13.70
C VAL A 29 -11.46 2.74 -12.85
N TYR A 30 -11.75 2.44 -11.59
CA TYR A 30 -12.22 3.39 -10.60
C TYR A 30 -11.21 3.51 -9.46
N ASP A 31 -10.93 4.73 -9.04
CA ASP A 31 -10.15 4.98 -7.83
C ASP A 31 -10.78 6.13 -7.03
N ARG A 32 -10.87 5.96 -5.72
CA ARG A 32 -11.36 6.99 -4.80
C ARG A 32 -10.44 8.22 -4.74
N ASP A 33 -9.20 8.04 -5.21
CA ASP A 33 -8.13 9.03 -5.23
C ASP A 33 -7.62 9.21 -6.68
N CYS A 34 -6.43 9.80 -6.84
CA CYS A 34 -5.77 9.92 -8.15
C CYS A 34 -5.07 8.62 -8.57
N VAL A 35 -4.65 8.57 -9.83
CA VAL A 35 -3.79 7.49 -10.36
C VAL A 35 -2.57 7.31 -9.46
N VAL A 36 -2.31 6.06 -9.07
CA VAL A 36 -1.23 5.62 -8.18
C VAL A 36 -1.13 6.44 -6.88
N ALA A 37 -2.26 6.75 -6.27
CA ALA A 37 -2.36 7.56 -5.06
C ALA A 37 -1.48 7.05 -3.90
N SER A 38 -1.25 5.76 -3.79
CA SER A 38 -0.32 5.21 -2.79
C SER A 38 1.10 5.76 -2.94
N ILE A 39 1.57 5.96 -4.19
CA ILE A 39 2.91 6.50 -4.45
C ILE A 39 2.97 8.00 -4.09
N THR A 40 1.87 8.74 -4.16
CA THR A 40 1.85 10.15 -3.72
C THR A 40 2.07 10.30 -2.21
N ARG A 41 1.84 9.24 -1.45
CA ARG A 41 2.02 9.19 0.01
C ARG A 41 3.40 8.67 0.44
N TYR A 42 4.25 8.27 -0.49
CA TYR A 42 5.65 7.94 -0.19
C TYR A 42 6.41 9.20 0.23
N PRO A 43 7.49 9.06 1.00
CA PRO A 43 8.35 10.20 1.33
C PRO A 43 8.73 11.01 0.09
N THR A 44 8.84 12.33 0.23
CA THR A 44 9.08 13.26 -0.89
C THR A 44 10.31 12.88 -1.70
N TYR A 45 11.37 12.46 -1.02
CA TYR A 45 12.66 12.07 -1.63
C TYR A 45 12.84 10.55 -1.80
N ALA A 46 11.74 9.79 -1.67
CA ALA A 46 11.81 8.33 -1.77
C ALA A 46 12.34 7.88 -3.14
N THR A 47 13.27 6.93 -3.09
CA THR A 47 13.73 6.14 -4.23
C THR A 47 13.21 4.72 -4.07
N PHE A 48 12.73 4.12 -5.15
CA PHE A 48 12.27 2.75 -5.13
C PHE A 48 13.41 1.78 -4.83
N PHE A 49 13.12 0.69 -4.14
CA PHE A 49 14.11 -0.35 -3.89
C PHE A 49 14.44 -1.15 -5.14
N SER A 50 13.52 -1.19 -6.10
CA SER A 50 13.64 -1.95 -7.35
C SER A 50 14.03 -1.05 -8.53
N THR A 51 14.68 -1.65 -9.52
CA THR A 51 15.03 -0.98 -10.76
C THR A 51 13.78 -0.61 -11.58
N ALA A 52 13.89 0.39 -12.43
CA ALA A 52 12.79 0.89 -13.26
C ALA A 52 12.16 -0.22 -14.14
N GLY A 53 12.95 -1.12 -14.70
CA GLY A 53 12.45 -2.23 -15.51
C GLY A 53 11.54 -3.20 -14.74
N LYS A 54 11.82 -3.44 -13.44
CA LYS A 54 10.97 -4.28 -12.58
C LYS A 54 9.60 -3.62 -12.25
N LEU A 55 9.50 -2.31 -12.43
CA LEU A 55 8.29 -1.52 -12.15
C LEU A 55 7.50 -1.18 -13.41
N SER A 56 7.99 -1.52 -14.59
CA SER A 56 7.36 -1.24 -15.89
C SER A 56 6.07 -2.05 -16.08
N LEU A 57 5.11 -1.49 -16.82
CA LEU A 57 3.80 -2.11 -17.09
C LEU A 57 3.55 -2.26 -18.60
N GLY A 58 2.92 -3.37 -18.96
CA GLY A 58 2.36 -3.59 -20.29
C GLY A 58 3.38 -3.58 -21.44
N GLY A 59 4.67 -3.67 -21.15
CA GLY A 59 5.75 -3.57 -22.13
C GLY A 59 6.16 -2.13 -22.45
N LEU A 60 5.56 -1.10 -21.83
CA LEU A 60 6.04 0.28 -21.94
C LEU A 60 7.32 0.44 -21.11
N PRO A 61 8.48 0.77 -21.70
CA PRO A 61 9.71 0.93 -20.95
C PRO A 61 9.62 2.04 -19.90
N PHE A 62 10.10 1.76 -18.67
CA PHE A 62 10.30 2.78 -17.66
C PHE A 62 11.76 3.21 -17.69
N VAL A 63 12.04 4.32 -18.37
CA VAL A 63 13.40 4.81 -18.60
C VAL A 63 13.71 5.96 -17.66
N VAL A 64 14.80 5.83 -16.91
CA VAL A 64 15.35 6.86 -16.04
C VAL A 64 16.87 6.84 -16.14
N PRO A 65 17.57 7.97 -15.89
CA PRO A 65 19.02 8.04 -16.01
C PRO A 65 19.78 7.35 -14.86
N VAL A 66 19.07 6.80 -13.89
CA VAL A 66 19.61 6.15 -12.69
C VAL A 66 19.07 4.72 -12.56
N ALA A 67 19.74 3.87 -11.78
CA ALA A 67 19.32 2.47 -11.64
C ALA A 67 17.93 2.32 -11.01
N LYS A 68 17.61 3.13 -10.01
CA LYS A 68 16.38 3.06 -9.22
C LYS A 68 15.59 4.38 -9.36
N PRO A 69 14.32 4.34 -9.81
CA PRO A 69 13.53 5.55 -10.02
C PRO A 69 13.15 6.21 -8.70
N SER A 70 13.05 7.53 -8.72
CA SER A 70 12.46 8.30 -7.62
C SER A 70 10.94 8.20 -7.62
N ARG A 71 10.33 8.64 -6.51
CA ARG A 71 8.88 8.85 -6.40
C ARG A 71 8.35 9.71 -7.56
N ARG A 72 9.05 10.79 -7.91
CA ARG A 72 8.67 11.71 -8.99
C ARG A 72 8.66 11.02 -10.36
N ASP A 73 9.67 10.21 -10.63
CA ASP A 73 9.78 9.45 -11.88
C ASP A 73 8.63 8.45 -12.01
N ALA A 74 8.31 7.73 -10.92
CA ALA A 74 7.22 6.78 -10.93
C ALA A 74 5.86 7.45 -11.15
N LEU A 75 5.59 8.59 -10.50
CA LEU A 75 4.37 9.36 -10.73
C LEU A 75 4.23 9.82 -12.20
N ALA A 76 5.33 10.26 -12.81
CA ALA A 76 5.35 10.64 -14.22
C ALA A 76 5.12 9.41 -15.13
N TYR A 77 5.81 8.32 -14.86
CA TYR A 77 5.71 7.08 -15.62
C TYR A 77 4.30 6.51 -15.62
N TYR A 78 3.65 6.36 -14.45
CA TYR A 78 2.31 5.76 -14.39
C TYR A 78 1.24 6.66 -15.02
N ARG A 79 1.40 7.98 -15.02
CA ARG A 79 0.55 8.87 -15.83
C ARG A 79 0.74 8.62 -17.33
N ALA A 80 2.01 8.47 -17.77
CA ALA A 80 2.31 8.13 -19.15
C ALA A 80 1.72 6.77 -19.54
N VAL A 81 1.74 5.77 -18.66
CA VAL A 81 1.07 4.46 -18.87
C VAL A 81 -0.42 4.66 -19.17
N VAL A 82 -1.14 5.43 -18.34
CA VAL A 82 -2.58 5.68 -18.56
C VAL A 82 -2.83 6.30 -19.93
N THR A 83 -2.04 7.32 -20.29
CA THR A 83 -2.18 8.01 -21.57
C THR A 83 -1.79 7.12 -22.75
N HIS A 84 -0.66 6.43 -22.67
CA HIS A 84 -0.15 5.58 -23.74
C HIS A 84 -1.12 4.46 -24.12
N PHE A 85 -1.69 3.79 -23.11
CA PHE A 85 -2.65 2.73 -23.35
C PHE A 85 -4.09 3.24 -23.51
N GLY A 86 -4.35 4.54 -23.38
CA GLY A 86 -5.69 5.12 -23.45
C GLY A 86 -6.65 4.43 -22.49
N LEU A 87 -6.27 4.31 -21.21
CA LEU A 87 -7.08 3.64 -20.19
C LEU A 87 -8.22 4.56 -19.72
N ASP A 88 -9.44 4.03 -19.60
CA ASP A 88 -10.58 4.74 -19.02
C ASP A 88 -10.48 4.69 -17.49
N VAL A 89 -9.82 5.68 -16.90
CA VAL A 89 -9.61 5.78 -15.43
C VAL A 89 -10.47 6.89 -14.86
N ARG A 90 -11.36 6.54 -13.93
CA ARG A 90 -12.22 7.44 -13.16
C ARG A 90 -11.57 7.72 -11.80
N GLN A 91 -10.84 8.82 -11.73
CA GLN A 91 -10.22 9.31 -10.51
C GLN A 91 -11.25 10.03 -9.63
N TYR A 92 -11.03 9.99 -8.31
CA TYR A 92 -11.90 10.58 -7.29
C TYR A 92 -13.33 10.04 -7.34
N GLU A 93 -13.46 8.79 -7.80
CA GLU A 93 -14.73 8.07 -7.86
C GLU A 93 -14.57 6.72 -7.13
N ALA A 94 -15.14 6.65 -5.93
CA ALA A 94 -15.07 5.46 -5.07
C ALA A 94 -16.09 4.41 -5.51
N VAL A 95 -15.69 3.13 -5.50
CA VAL A 95 -16.63 2.01 -5.54
C VAL A 95 -17.12 1.76 -4.13
N GLU A 96 -18.44 1.91 -3.91
CA GLU A 96 -19.09 1.76 -2.61
C GLU A 96 -19.59 0.34 -2.36
N SER A 97 -20.11 -0.31 -3.40
CA SER A 97 -20.60 -1.68 -3.31
C SER A 97 -20.52 -2.43 -4.64
N ILE A 98 -20.42 -3.73 -4.53
CA ILE A 98 -20.41 -4.66 -5.66
C ILE A 98 -21.38 -5.77 -5.31
N THR A 99 -22.40 -5.97 -6.14
CA THR A 99 -23.38 -7.05 -5.97
C THR A 99 -23.47 -7.85 -7.26
N ARG A 100 -23.59 -9.16 -7.16
CA ARG A 100 -23.77 -10.05 -8.31
C ARG A 100 -25.24 -10.43 -8.43
N ALA A 101 -25.82 -10.16 -9.60
CA ALA A 101 -27.20 -10.52 -9.90
C ALA A 101 -27.30 -11.00 -11.37
N GLN A 102 -27.99 -12.12 -11.59
CA GLN A 102 -28.26 -12.66 -12.93
C GLN A 102 -26.99 -12.80 -13.81
N GLY A 103 -25.89 -13.29 -13.20
CA GLY A 103 -24.63 -13.52 -13.92
C GLY A 103 -23.75 -12.29 -14.17
N THR A 104 -24.22 -11.07 -13.84
CA THR A 104 -23.48 -9.81 -13.99
C THR A 104 -23.29 -9.12 -12.65
N PHE A 105 -22.35 -8.18 -12.60
CA PHE A 105 -22.12 -7.33 -11.42
C PHE A 105 -22.80 -5.98 -11.59
N ARG A 106 -23.44 -5.52 -10.54
CA ARG A 106 -23.83 -4.12 -10.32
C ARG A 106 -22.79 -3.49 -9.42
N VAL A 107 -22.12 -2.48 -9.93
CA VAL A 107 -21.08 -1.74 -9.22
C VAL A 107 -21.60 -0.34 -8.95
N ARG A 108 -21.79 -0.01 -7.66
CA ARG A 108 -22.21 1.32 -7.24
C ARG A 108 -20.97 2.16 -7.02
N THR A 109 -20.91 3.30 -7.70
CA THR A 109 -19.80 4.24 -7.60
C THR A 109 -20.30 5.59 -7.12
N ARG A 110 -19.44 6.36 -6.43
CA ARG A 110 -19.71 7.74 -6.05
C ARG A 110 -18.49 8.60 -6.32
N ARG A 111 -18.65 9.59 -7.16
CA ARG A 111 -17.67 10.65 -7.32
C ARG A 111 -17.83 11.68 -6.21
N ARG A 112 -16.72 12.26 -5.77
CA ARG A 112 -16.72 13.23 -4.67
C ARG A 112 -17.65 14.40 -5.00
N GLY A 113 -18.65 14.65 -4.12
CA GLY A 113 -19.64 15.70 -4.28
C GLY A 113 -20.78 15.40 -5.27
N GLU A 114 -20.87 14.18 -5.82
CA GLU A 114 -21.93 13.76 -6.74
C GLU A 114 -22.80 12.64 -6.12
N GLU A 115 -24.00 12.46 -6.69
CA GLU A 115 -24.87 11.34 -6.35
C GLU A 115 -24.28 10.01 -6.84
N PRO A 116 -24.54 8.90 -6.14
CA PRO A 116 -24.07 7.59 -6.56
C PRO A 116 -24.64 7.19 -7.93
N ARG A 117 -23.81 6.48 -8.69
CA ARG A 117 -24.19 5.90 -9.99
C ARG A 117 -24.02 4.39 -9.97
N GLU A 118 -24.76 3.70 -10.78
CA GLU A 118 -24.63 2.25 -10.97
C GLU A 118 -24.10 1.95 -12.37
N VAL A 119 -23.08 1.09 -12.41
CA VAL A 119 -22.57 0.53 -13.67
C VAL A 119 -22.65 -0.99 -13.62
N ARG A 120 -22.76 -1.62 -14.80
CA ARG A 120 -22.81 -3.09 -14.93
C ARG A 120 -21.53 -3.60 -15.57
N ALA A 121 -21.04 -4.74 -15.09
CA ALA A 121 -19.87 -5.41 -15.64
C ALA A 121 -20.04 -6.94 -15.60
N ASN A 122 -19.38 -7.63 -16.53
CA ASN A 122 -19.33 -9.09 -16.53
C ASN A 122 -18.32 -9.62 -15.52
N ALA A 123 -17.25 -8.87 -15.27
CA ALA A 123 -16.21 -9.19 -14.29
C ALA A 123 -15.80 -7.96 -13.49
N VAL A 124 -15.26 -8.21 -12.29
CA VAL A 124 -14.70 -7.18 -11.43
C VAL A 124 -13.31 -7.64 -10.94
N VAL A 125 -12.34 -6.73 -10.97
CA VAL A 125 -10.99 -6.94 -10.43
C VAL A 125 -10.75 -5.99 -9.27
N ILE A 126 -10.53 -6.51 -8.08
CA ILE A 126 -10.20 -5.73 -6.88
C ILE A 126 -8.68 -5.60 -6.76
N ALA A 127 -8.18 -4.37 -6.91
CA ALA A 127 -6.76 -4.02 -6.83
C ALA A 127 -6.54 -2.81 -5.90
N THR A 128 -7.27 -2.77 -4.77
CA THR A 128 -7.36 -1.63 -3.85
C THR A 128 -6.09 -1.37 -3.04
N GLY A 129 -5.13 -2.31 -3.03
CA GLY A 129 -3.89 -2.15 -2.28
C GLY A 129 -4.11 -2.16 -0.76
N TYR A 130 -3.15 -1.60 -0.01
CA TYR A 130 -3.20 -1.53 1.46
C TYR A 130 -2.87 -0.13 2.03
N TRP A 131 -2.20 0.73 1.29
CA TRP A 131 -1.73 2.06 1.75
C TRP A 131 -2.84 3.03 2.21
N GLY A 132 -4.08 2.71 1.97
CA GLY A 132 -5.22 3.50 2.43
C GLY A 132 -5.78 3.09 3.79
N SER A 133 -5.21 2.07 4.43
CA SER A 133 -5.73 1.46 5.67
C SER A 133 -4.58 1.22 6.65
N PRO A 134 -4.11 2.27 7.37
CA PRO A 134 -3.10 2.12 8.40
C PRO A 134 -3.62 1.27 9.56
N ASN A 135 -2.74 0.52 10.18
CA ASN A 135 -3.04 -0.22 11.40
C ASN A 135 -3.15 0.79 12.56
N ARG A 136 -4.37 1.11 12.95
CA ARG A 136 -4.64 2.08 14.00
C ARG A 136 -4.35 1.49 15.38
N LEU A 137 -3.86 2.34 16.28
CA LEU A 137 -3.63 1.97 17.69
C LEU A 137 -4.93 1.99 18.49
N LEU A 138 -5.93 2.75 18.03
CA LEU A 138 -7.22 2.97 18.69
C LEU A 138 -7.06 3.56 20.10
N VAL A 139 -6.10 4.48 20.27
CA VAL A 139 -5.81 5.17 21.51
C VAL A 139 -6.36 6.61 21.48
N PRO A 140 -6.69 7.19 22.66
CA PRO A 140 -7.03 8.60 22.74
C PRO A 140 -5.94 9.48 22.11
N GLY A 141 -6.35 10.48 21.31
CA GLY A 141 -5.46 11.44 20.68
C GLY A 141 -4.84 10.98 19.34
N GLU A 142 -5.14 9.77 18.86
CA GLU A 142 -4.60 9.26 17.57
C GLU A 142 -4.99 10.13 16.36
N ASP A 143 -6.10 10.87 16.44
CA ASP A 143 -6.58 11.76 15.36
C ASP A 143 -6.20 13.23 15.56
N LEU A 144 -5.31 13.57 16.49
CA LEU A 144 -4.84 14.94 16.69
C LEU A 144 -4.05 15.45 15.46
N PRO A 145 -4.09 16.76 15.16
CA PRO A 145 -3.51 17.32 13.93
C PRO A 145 -2.00 17.07 13.74
N HIS A 146 -1.25 16.88 14.82
CA HIS A 146 0.19 16.61 14.81
C HIS A 146 0.53 15.11 14.75
N VAL A 147 -0.49 14.24 14.67
CA VAL A 147 -0.35 12.79 14.53
C VAL A 147 -0.61 12.37 13.09
N THR A 148 0.27 11.55 12.53
CA THR A 148 0.12 11.05 11.16
C THR A 148 0.55 9.58 11.05
N HIS A 149 -0.10 8.86 10.12
CA HIS A 149 0.25 7.47 9.78
C HIS A 149 1.19 7.38 8.56
N ALA A 150 1.65 8.50 8.04
CA ALA A 150 2.55 8.53 6.89
C ALA A 150 3.68 9.53 7.14
N TYR A 151 4.90 9.11 6.83
CA TYR A 151 6.03 10.02 6.78
C TYR A 151 6.16 10.63 5.38
N GLY A 152 6.25 11.95 5.31
CA GLY A 152 6.41 12.68 4.05
C GLY A 152 7.78 13.32 3.91
N GLU A 153 8.15 14.17 4.86
CA GLU A 153 9.36 14.99 4.86
C GLU A 153 9.73 15.38 6.28
N GLY A 154 11.04 15.53 6.56
CA GLY A 154 11.55 15.85 7.91
C GLY A 154 11.80 17.32 8.19
N HIS A 155 11.83 18.19 7.16
CA HIS A 155 12.29 19.58 7.32
C HIS A 155 11.50 20.38 8.37
N HIS A 156 10.17 20.22 8.41
CA HIS A 156 9.32 20.90 9.40
C HIS A 156 9.53 20.47 10.85
N ALA A 157 10.23 19.35 11.05
CA ALA A 157 10.56 18.83 12.38
C ALA A 157 11.93 19.30 12.90
N PHE A 158 12.61 20.21 12.20
CA PHE A 158 13.90 20.73 12.63
C PHE A 158 13.84 21.30 14.06
N GLN A 159 14.72 20.82 14.94
CA GLN A 159 14.80 21.16 16.37
C GLN A 159 13.54 20.81 17.20
N GLN A 160 12.60 20.04 16.65
CA GLN A 160 11.40 19.58 17.35
C GLN A 160 11.62 18.20 17.99
N ASN A 161 10.82 17.88 19.02
CA ASN A 161 10.75 16.54 19.57
C ASN A 161 9.79 15.71 18.71
N VAL A 162 10.23 14.54 18.29
CA VAL A 162 9.45 13.68 17.39
C VAL A 162 9.36 12.27 17.95
N ALA A 163 8.14 11.75 18.06
CA ALA A 163 7.90 10.36 18.37
C ALA A 163 7.62 9.57 17.07
N VAL A 164 8.36 8.50 16.83
CA VAL A 164 8.15 7.55 15.74
C VAL A 164 7.73 6.22 16.35
N VAL A 165 6.51 5.77 16.08
CA VAL A 165 5.95 4.52 16.61
C VAL A 165 5.98 3.45 15.53
N GLY A 166 6.75 2.39 15.74
CA GLY A 166 6.92 1.28 14.82
C GLY A 166 8.29 0.63 14.91
N GLY A 167 8.47 -0.51 14.24
CA GLY A 167 9.73 -1.28 14.27
C GLY A 167 10.12 -1.84 12.89
N GLY A 168 9.42 -1.45 11.82
CA GLY A 168 9.69 -1.88 10.45
C GLY A 168 10.45 -0.84 9.62
N ASN A 169 10.60 -1.12 8.30
CA ASN A 169 11.34 -0.24 7.37
C ASN A 169 10.91 1.22 7.43
N SER A 170 9.59 1.49 7.39
CA SER A 170 9.09 2.88 7.37
C SER A 170 9.45 3.65 8.63
N ALA A 171 9.43 3.01 9.79
CA ALA A 171 9.83 3.64 11.05
C ALA A 171 11.34 3.90 11.10
N ALA A 172 12.14 2.94 10.64
CA ALA A 172 13.60 3.06 10.58
C ALA A 172 14.04 4.19 9.63
N GLU A 173 13.49 4.23 8.42
CA GLU A 173 13.78 5.28 7.43
C GLU A 173 13.33 6.66 7.93
N ALA A 174 12.11 6.76 8.47
CA ALA A 174 11.60 8.01 9.00
C ALA A 174 12.44 8.53 10.18
N ALA A 175 12.85 7.66 11.10
CA ALA A 175 13.69 8.04 12.23
C ALA A 175 15.04 8.59 11.77
N LEU A 176 15.69 7.95 10.80
CA LEU A 176 16.95 8.42 10.22
C LEU A 176 16.80 9.75 9.47
N GLU A 177 15.75 9.89 8.65
CA GLU A 177 15.52 11.13 7.89
C GLU A 177 15.17 12.31 8.81
N LEU A 178 14.35 12.08 9.84
CA LEU A 178 14.04 13.09 10.85
C LEU A 178 15.28 13.51 11.65
N TRP A 179 16.11 12.55 12.06
CA TRP A 179 17.39 12.83 12.71
C TRP A 179 18.32 13.67 11.80
N ARG A 180 18.45 13.28 10.52
CA ARG A 180 19.23 14.05 9.54
C ARG A 180 18.68 15.46 9.33
N ALA A 181 17.37 15.64 9.45
CA ALA A 181 16.72 16.94 9.42
C ALA A 181 16.93 17.76 10.71
N GLY A 182 17.60 17.22 11.73
CA GLY A 182 17.90 17.90 12.99
C GLY A 182 16.79 17.80 14.03
N ALA A 183 15.86 16.88 13.92
CA ALA A 183 14.86 16.57 14.93
C ALA A 183 15.46 15.76 16.08
N LYS A 184 14.86 15.89 17.29
CA LYS A 184 15.12 15.02 18.44
C LYS A 184 14.18 13.83 18.38
N VAL A 185 14.68 12.69 17.92
CA VAL A 185 13.85 11.52 17.61
C VAL A 185 13.83 10.54 18.76
N THR A 186 12.62 10.15 19.19
CA THR A 186 12.37 8.99 20.05
C THR A 186 11.58 7.96 19.28
N LEU A 187 12.15 6.77 19.08
CA LEU A 187 11.51 5.63 18.46
C LEU A 187 10.85 4.78 19.53
N ILE A 188 9.59 4.40 19.34
CA ILE A 188 8.79 3.61 20.29
C ILE A 188 8.39 2.30 19.62
N HIS A 189 8.79 1.18 20.21
CA HIS A 189 8.47 -0.14 19.67
C HIS A 189 7.99 -1.09 20.76
N PHE A 190 6.93 -1.87 20.43
CA PHE A 190 6.33 -2.83 21.37
C PHE A 190 7.17 -4.09 21.57
N GLY A 191 8.08 -4.39 20.65
CA GLY A 191 8.98 -5.54 20.72
C GLY A 191 10.33 -5.22 21.38
N PRO A 192 11.12 -6.25 21.71
CA PRO A 192 12.44 -6.10 22.30
C PRO A 192 13.52 -5.74 21.28
N THR A 193 13.24 -5.88 19.98
CA THR A 193 14.17 -5.64 18.88
C THR A 193 13.41 -5.17 17.65
N PHE A 194 14.09 -4.63 16.68
CA PHE A 194 13.50 -4.31 15.37
C PHE A 194 13.05 -5.55 14.61
N ASP A 195 12.14 -5.34 13.64
CA ASP A 195 11.70 -6.35 12.70
C ASP A 195 12.89 -6.89 11.91
N LYS A 196 13.03 -8.23 11.82
CA LYS A 196 14.04 -8.90 11.00
C LYS A 196 13.95 -8.57 9.50
N LYS A 197 12.87 -7.91 9.09
CA LYS A 197 12.58 -7.54 7.69
C LYS A 197 13.09 -6.14 7.32
N ILE A 198 13.71 -5.39 8.24
CA ILE A 198 14.36 -4.11 7.91
C ILE A 198 15.48 -4.38 6.90
N LYS A 199 15.56 -3.53 5.89
CA LYS A 199 16.55 -3.68 4.83
C LYS A 199 17.97 -3.59 5.37
N PRO A 200 18.89 -4.48 4.91
CA PRO A 200 20.24 -4.58 5.46
C PRO A 200 21.10 -3.32 5.29
N TRP A 201 20.72 -2.42 4.38
CA TRP A 201 21.40 -1.13 4.21
C TRP A 201 20.82 0.01 5.07
N ILE A 202 19.71 -0.22 5.79
CA ILE A 202 19.07 0.77 6.68
C ILE A 202 19.44 0.48 8.13
N LEU A 203 19.33 -0.77 8.55
CA LEU A 203 19.45 -1.17 9.96
C LEU A 203 20.78 -0.78 10.60
N PRO A 204 21.97 -0.98 9.98
CA PRO A 204 23.25 -0.64 10.60
C PRO A 204 23.39 0.85 10.92
N ASP A 205 22.89 1.75 10.06
CA ASP A 205 22.95 3.19 10.32
C ASP A 205 22.04 3.56 11.51
N LEU A 206 20.83 3.01 11.57
CA LEU A 206 19.92 3.25 12.69
C LEU A 206 20.50 2.72 14.02
N GLU A 207 21.07 1.52 14.04
CA GLU A 207 21.72 0.94 15.23
C GLU A 207 22.90 1.79 15.71
N ASN A 208 23.70 2.31 14.79
CA ASN A 208 24.79 3.24 15.12
C ASN A 208 24.24 4.55 15.75
N ARG A 209 23.15 5.14 15.17
CA ARG A 209 22.53 6.36 15.74
C ARG A 209 21.95 6.12 17.13
N ILE A 210 21.43 4.93 17.39
CA ILE A 210 20.95 4.54 18.73
C ILE A 210 22.13 4.35 19.70
N ALA A 211 23.16 3.64 19.27
CA ALA A 211 24.33 3.35 20.13
C ALA A 211 25.07 4.63 20.55
N GLU A 212 25.15 5.66 19.71
CA GLU A 212 25.75 6.95 20.04
C GLU A 212 24.81 7.94 20.75
N GLY A 213 23.50 7.55 20.94
CA GLY A 213 22.50 8.39 21.60
C GLY A 213 21.91 9.50 20.73
N SER A 214 22.10 9.47 19.42
CA SER A 214 21.53 10.43 18.47
C SER A 214 20.05 10.18 18.21
N VAL A 215 19.60 8.94 18.34
CA VAL A 215 18.20 8.51 18.29
C VAL A 215 17.91 7.75 19.58
N ASP A 216 16.93 8.22 20.36
CA ASP A 216 16.47 7.51 21.53
C ASP A 216 15.50 6.37 21.13
N VAL A 217 15.48 5.26 21.89
CA VAL A 217 14.57 4.15 21.61
C VAL A 217 13.93 3.63 22.89
N ARG A 218 12.59 3.36 22.83
CA ARG A 218 11.79 2.78 23.90
C ARG A 218 11.30 1.41 23.46
N TRP A 219 12.03 0.39 23.87
CA TRP A 219 11.69 -1.00 23.61
C TRP A 219 10.61 -1.51 24.55
N ASN A 220 9.85 -2.52 24.11
CA ASN A 220 8.79 -3.16 24.88
C ASN A 220 7.72 -2.16 25.38
N CYS A 221 7.53 -1.04 24.66
CA CYS A 221 6.61 0.02 25.04
C CYS A 221 5.44 0.09 24.08
N ARG A 222 4.24 0.26 24.61
CA ARG A 222 3.00 0.49 23.86
C ARG A 222 2.47 1.87 24.16
N VAL A 223 2.07 2.60 23.11
CA VAL A 223 1.37 3.88 23.25
C VAL A 223 0.01 3.63 23.88
N THR A 224 -0.35 4.42 24.89
CA THR A 224 -1.63 4.36 25.60
C THR A 224 -2.52 5.58 25.36
N ALA A 225 -1.92 6.74 25.12
CA ALA A 225 -2.61 7.98 24.74
C ALA A 225 -1.63 8.95 24.07
N ILE A 226 -2.17 9.91 23.34
CA ILE A 226 -1.40 11.01 22.73
C ILE A 226 -2.09 12.32 23.12
N ASP A 227 -1.32 13.24 23.67
CA ASP A 227 -1.74 14.58 23.99
C ASP A 227 -1.00 15.61 23.13
N HIS A 228 -1.27 16.89 23.30
CA HIS A 228 -0.79 17.97 22.45
C HIS A 228 0.73 18.03 22.28
N ARG A 229 1.53 17.58 23.22
CA ARG A 229 3.01 17.61 23.16
C ARG A 229 3.63 16.41 23.84
N VAL A 230 2.85 15.37 24.06
CA VAL A 230 3.27 14.20 24.85
C VAL A 230 2.65 12.94 24.29
N VAL A 231 3.47 11.89 24.18
CA VAL A 231 3.01 10.52 23.95
C VAL A 231 3.15 9.73 25.24
N HIS A 232 2.04 9.20 25.75
CA HIS A 232 2.02 8.31 26.91
C HIS A 232 2.26 6.89 26.47
N VAL A 233 3.21 6.23 27.13
CA VAL A 233 3.57 4.85 26.84
C VAL A 233 3.58 4.02 28.11
N ARG A 234 3.27 2.72 27.97
CA ARG A 234 3.37 1.73 29.02
C ARG A 234 4.40 0.67 28.64
N GLY A 235 5.38 0.48 29.50
CA GLY A 235 6.39 -0.56 29.39
C GLY A 235 5.84 -1.95 29.71
N ALA A 236 6.63 -3.00 29.44
CA ALA A 236 6.23 -4.39 29.68
C ALA A 236 5.98 -4.72 31.15
N LEU A 237 6.62 -4.01 32.09
CA LEU A 237 6.43 -4.18 33.53
C LEU A 237 5.28 -3.34 34.10
N GLY A 238 4.55 -2.61 33.23
CA GLY A 238 3.42 -1.75 33.62
C GLY A 238 3.82 -0.32 34.00
N ASP A 239 5.10 0.01 33.94
CA ASP A 239 5.63 1.35 34.13
C ASP A 239 5.11 2.31 33.05
N GLU A 240 4.72 3.50 33.45
CA GLU A 240 4.20 4.51 32.56
C GLU A 240 5.21 5.64 32.38
N HIS A 241 5.38 6.08 31.13
CA HIS A 241 6.29 7.17 30.77
C HIS A 241 5.57 8.17 29.87
N ALA A 242 5.98 9.42 29.99
CA ALA A 242 5.56 10.52 29.13
C ALA A 242 6.73 10.94 28.25
N ILE A 243 6.57 10.85 26.92
CA ILE A 243 7.60 11.17 25.94
C ILE A 243 7.22 12.49 25.27
N PRO A 244 8.06 13.54 25.36
CA PRO A 244 7.82 14.80 24.65
C PRO A 244 7.75 14.57 23.14
N ALA A 245 6.70 15.11 22.47
CA ALA A 245 6.53 14.99 21.03
C ALA A 245 5.73 16.16 20.47
N ASP A 246 6.35 16.97 19.64
CA ASP A 246 5.71 18.03 18.87
C ASP A 246 5.06 17.44 17.60
N HIS A 247 5.61 16.33 17.08
CA HIS A 247 5.08 15.52 15.97
C HIS A 247 5.09 14.04 16.31
N VAL A 248 4.05 13.32 15.89
CA VAL A 248 3.91 11.88 16.12
C VAL A 248 3.67 11.16 14.80
N TYR A 249 4.54 10.20 14.48
CA TYR A 249 4.43 9.35 13.31
C TYR A 249 4.07 7.94 13.74
N LEU A 250 2.84 7.50 13.47
CA LEU A 250 2.36 6.14 13.76
C LEU A 250 2.63 5.25 12.54
N LEU A 251 3.86 4.74 12.44
CA LEU A 251 4.30 3.90 11.32
C LEU A 251 4.15 2.40 11.67
N THR A 252 2.94 2.05 12.06
CA THR A 252 2.52 0.74 12.57
C THR A 252 2.20 -0.29 11.47
N GLY A 253 2.48 0.08 10.22
CA GLY A 253 2.17 -0.73 9.05
C GLY A 253 0.75 -0.49 8.53
N TYR A 254 0.41 -1.25 7.49
CA TYR A 254 -0.87 -1.16 6.79
C TYR A 254 -1.41 -2.56 6.54
N SER A 255 -2.74 -2.70 6.51
CA SER A 255 -3.42 -3.93 6.15
C SER A 255 -4.40 -3.67 5.00
N PRO A 256 -4.54 -4.60 4.04
CA PRO A 256 -5.54 -4.48 2.99
C PRO A 256 -6.94 -4.38 3.58
N ASN A 257 -7.71 -3.38 3.13
CA ASN A 257 -9.13 -3.35 3.45
C ASN A 257 -9.88 -4.35 2.56
N VAL A 258 -10.41 -5.40 3.17
CA VAL A 258 -11.16 -6.47 2.50
C VAL A 258 -12.67 -6.33 2.64
N ASP A 259 -13.18 -5.22 3.20
CA ASP A 259 -14.61 -5.03 3.46
C ASP A 259 -15.44 -5.07 2.18
N LEU A 260 -14.95 -4.45 1.12
CA LEU A 260 -15.61 -4.48 -0.19
C LEU A 260 -15.71 -5.91 -0.74
N LEU A 261 -14.64 -6.73 -0.59
CA LEU A 261 -14.64 -8.15 -0.98
C LEU A 261 -15.62 -8.95 -0.14
N ARG A 262 -15.59 -8.77 1.19
CA ARG A 262 -16.50 -9.45 2.11
C ARG A 262 -17.96 -9.10 1.81
N ALA A 263 -18.26 -7.82 1.62
CA ALA A 263 -19.59 -7.35 1.25
C ALA A 263 -20.06 -7.87 -0.10
N SER A 264 -19.12 -8.21 -1.00
CA SER A 264 -19.42 -8.82 -2.31
C SER A 264 -19.64 -10.35 -2.24
N GLY A 265 -19.54 -10.94 -1.03
CA GLY A 265 -19.73 -12.38 -0.82
C GLY A 265 -18.45 -13.23 -0.96
N ALA A 266 -17.30 -12.62 -1.15
CA ALA A 266 -16.03 -13.35 -1.20
C ALA A 266 -15.64 -13.88 0.18
N ALA A 267 -15.26 -15.15 0.27
CA ALA A 267 -14.78 -15.75 1.50
C ALA A 267 -13.36 -15.25 1.81
N ILE A 268 -13.16 -14.76 3.04
CA ILE A 268 -11.87 -14.26 3.54
C ILE A 268 -11.44 -15.17 4.68
N ASP A 269 -10.20 -15.63 4.64
CA ASP A 269 -9.60 -16.36 5.74
C ASP A 269 -9.41 -15.41 6.94
N PRO A 270 -9.98 -15.70 8.12
CA PRO A 270 -9.97 -14.78 9.25
C PRO A 270 -8.59 -14.64 9.91
N GLU A 271 -7.71 -15.65 9.80
CA GLU A 271 -6.40 -15.64 10.44
C GLU A 271 -5.37 -14.91 9.58
N THR A 272 -5.42 -15.10 8.27
CA THR A 272 -4.44 -14.54 7.34
C THR A 272 -4.93 -13.30 6.61
N GLY A 273 -6.24 -13.02 6.61
CA GLY A 273 -6.86 -11.97 5.81
C GLY A 273 -6.82 -12.25 4.30
N ILE A 274 -6.40 -13.44 3.89
CA ILE A 274 -6.29 -13.81 2.48
C ILE A 274 -7.68 -14.12 1.92
N PRO A 275 -8.13 -13.44 0.84
CA PRO A 275 -9.34 -13.84 0.15
C PRO A 275 -9.17 -15.22 -0.48
N LYS A 276 -10.09 -16.14 -0.21
CA LYS A 276 -10.06 -17.48 -0.85
C LYS A 276 -10.22 -17.32 -2.35
N HIS A 277 -9.26 -17.84 -3.11
CA HIS A 277 -9.20 -17.67 -4.55
C HIS A 277 -8.49 -18.85 -5.23
N ASN A 278 -8.73 -19.00 -6.52
CA ASN A 278 -7.96 -19.91 -7.36
C ASN A 278 -6.57 -19.29 -7.63
N PRO A 279 -5.47 -19.91 -7.21
CA PRO A 279 -4.13 -19.35 -7.39
C PRO A 279 -3.70 -19.21 -8.84
N ALA A 280 -4.27 -19.99 -9.77
CA ALA A 280 -3.95 -19.89 -11.18
C ALA A 280 -4.62 -18.69 -11.87
N THR A 281 -5.86 -18.36 -11.49
CA THR A 281 -6.68 -17.31 -12.15
C THR A 281 -6.89 -16.08 -11.29
N LEU A 282 -6.63 -16.16 -9.97
CA LEU A 282 -6.94 -15.15 -8.96
C LEU A 282 -8.45 -14.83 -8.84
N GLU A 283 -9.30 -15.73 -9.32
CA GLU A 283 -10.74 -15.66 -9.13
C GLU A 283 -11.11 -16.05 -7.71
N THR A 284 -11.94 -15.24 -7.07
CA THR A 284 -12.40 -15.49 -5.70
C THR A 284 -13.47 -16.61 -5.67
N THR A 285 -14.03 -16.85 -4.49
CA THR A 285 -15.21 -17.75 -4.36
C THR A 285 -16.47 -17.23 -5.06
N VAL A 286 -16.47 -15.97 -5.49
CA VAL A 286 -17.55 -15.35 -6.29
C VAL A 286 -17.14 -15.38 -7.76
N PRO A 287 -17.81 -16.17 -8.61
CA PRO A 287 -17.46 -16.29 -10.02
C PRO A 287 -17.47 -14.93 -10.74
N GLY A 288 -16.40 -14.61 -11.48
CA GLY A 288 -16.19 -13.33 -12.16
C GLY A 288 -15.61 -12.21 -11.29
N LEU A 289 -15.39 -12.46 -9.98
CA LEU A 289 -14.73 -11.52 -9.07
C LEU A 289 -13.28 -11.94 -8.84
N TYR A 290 -12.35 -11.12 -9.28
CA TYR A 290 -10.90 -11.35 -9.23
C TYR A 290 -10.21 -10.41 -8.27
N ILE A 291 -9.00 -10.79 -7.83
CA ILE A 291 -8.14 -9.95 -6.98
C ILE A 291 -6.76 -9.77 -7.61
N ALA A 292 -6.16 -8.59 -7.41
CA ALA A 292 -4.83 -8.29 -7.92
C ALA A 292 -4.00 -7.45 -6.92
N GLY A 293 -2.69 -7.59 -6.99
CA GLY A 293 -1.76 -6.87 -6.13
C GLY A 293 -1.75 -7.44 -4.71
N VAL A 294 -1.41 -6.59 -3.75
CA VAL A 294 -1.16 -6.99 -2.36
C VAL A 294 -2.38 -7.58 -1.64
N VAL A 295 -3.59 -7.31 -2.10
CA VAL A 295 -4.82 -7.92 -1.57
C VAL A 295 -4.76 -9.45 -1.58
N VAL A 296 -4.02 -10.04 -2.51
CA VAL A 296 -3.79 -11.51 -2.62
C VAL A 296 -3.01 -12.06 -1.42
N ALA A 297 -2.22 -11.22 -0.76
CA ALA A 297 -1.33 -11.62 0.33
C ALA A 297 -1.95 -11.47 1.74
N GLY A 298 -3.17 -10.93 1.85
CA GLY A 298 -3.80 -10.70 3.15
C GLY A 298 -2.97 -9.79 4.05
N PHE A 299 -2.85 -10.14 5.33
CA PHE A 299 -2.13 -9.32 6.31
C PHE A 299 -0.61 -9.29 6.11
N ASP A 300 -0.02 -10.27 5.41
CA ASP A 300 1.42 -10.23 5.09
C ASP A 300 1.71 -9.50 3.79
N ALA A 301 1.61 -8.17 3.84
CA ALA A 301 1.84 -7.29 2.70
C ALA A 301 3.25 -7.39 2.07
N ASN A 302 4.19 -8.06 2.75
CA ASN A 302 5.58 -8.23 2.26
C ASN A 302 5.75 -9.35 1.22
N LYS A 303 4.66 -9.97 0.77
CA LYS A 303 4.71 -11.04 -0.25
C LYS A 303 4.43 -10.55 -1.66
N VAL A 304 3.69 -9.44 -1.78
CA VAL A 304 3.26 -8.93 -3.09
C VAL A 304 3.62 -7.45 -3.21
N PHE A 305 4.45 -7.16 -4.19
CA PHE A 305 4.90 -5.83 -4.58
C PHE A 305 4.48 -5.52 -6.03
N ILE A 306 4.89 -4.38 -6.59
CA ILE A 306 4.63 -4.04 -7.99
C ILE A 306 5.28 -5.07 -8.91
N GLU A 307 6.49 -5.49 -8.58
CA GLU A 307 7.37 -6.37 -9.35
C GLU A 307 6.73 -7.71 -9.71
N ASN A 308 6.03 -8.31 -8.77
CA ASN A 308 5.32 -9.59 -8.97
C ASN A 308 3.81 -9.40 -9.16
N GLY A 309 3.20 -8.44 -8.49
CA GLY A 309 1.76 -8.17 -8.59
C GLY A 309 1.29 -7.71 -9.97
N ARG A 310 2.18 -7.12 -10.77
CA ARG A 310 1.87 -6.73 -12.16
C ARG A 310 1.53 -7.92 -13.06
N TYR A 311 2.05 -9.12 -12.77
CA TYR A 311 1.77 -10.35 -13.52
C TYR A 311 0.45 -11.01 -13.13
N HIS A 312 -0.23 -10.54 -12.08
CA HIS A 312 -1.59 -10.98 -11.75
C HIS A 312 -2.57 -10.70 -12.90
N ALA A 313 -2.31 -9.67 -13.67
CA ALA A 313 -3.10 -9.28 -14.84
C ALA A 313 -3.24 -10.41 -15.87
N ASP A 314 -2.15 -11.10 -16.17
CA ASP A 314 -2.12 -12.18 -17.18
C ASP A 314 -2.90 -13.40 -16.70
N ARG A 315 -2.83 -13.73 -15.40
CA ARG A 315 -3.62 -14.81 -14.79
C ARG A 315 -5.12 -14.51 -14.81
N ILE A 316 -5.51 -13.27 -14.52
CA ILE A 316 -6.91 -12.83 -14.56
C ILE A 316 -7.47 -12.95 -15.96
N VAL A 317 -6.74 -12.47 -16.97
CA VAL A 317 -7.14 -12.58 -18.37
C VAL A 317 -7.23 -14.05 -18.81
N ALA A 318 -6.28 -14.89 -18.42
CA ALA A 318 -6.34 -16.33 -18.72
C ALA A 318 -7.60 -16.97 -18.11
N GLY A 319 -7.93 -16.65 -16.85
CA GLY A 319 -9.17 -17.12 -16.21
C GLY A 319 -10.43 -16.66 -16.92
N LEU A 320 -10.52 -15.38 -17.30
CA LEU A 320 -11.66 -14.84 -18.06
C LEU A 320 -11.84 -15.47 -19.43
N MET A 321 -10.76 -15.90 -20.07
CA MET A 321 -10.76 -16.54 -21.38
C MET A 321 -10.84 -18.08 -21.33
N GLY A 322 -10.88 -18.67 -20.13
CA GLY A 322 -10.85 -20.13 -19.97
C GLY A 322 -9.55 -20.77 -20.49
N ARG A 323 -8.42 -20.05 -20.42
CA ARG A 323 -7.12 -20.51 -20.88
C ARG A 323 -6.23 -20.93 -19.69
N PRO A 324 -5.23 -21.77 -19.89
CA PRO A 324 -4.21 -22.03 -18.89
C PRO A 324 -3.51 -20.72 -18.45
N ALA A 325 -3.24 -20.61 -17.15
CA ALA A 325 -2.47 -19.48 -16.65
C ALA A 325 -1.05 -19.52 -17.20
N PRO A 326 -0.48 -18.38 -17.63
CA PRO A 326 0.90 -18.34 -18.07
C PRO A 326 1.84 -18.58 -16.87
N ASP A 327 3.01 -19.17 -17.17
CA ASP A 327 4.10 -19.19 -16.21
C ASP A 327 4.50 -17.76 -15.86
N THR A 328 4.31 -17.40 -14.61
CA THR A 328 4.79 -16.11 -14.13
C THR A 328 6.25 -16.25 -13.74
N PRO A 329 7.12 -15.29 -14.11
CA PRO A 329 8.48 -15.28 -13.62
C PRO A 329 8.46 -15.41 -12.10
N GLY A 330 9.12 -16.43 -11.56
CA GLY A 330 9.32 -16.55 -10.13
C GLY A 330 9.95 -15.25 -9.64
N VAL A 331 9.46 -14.72 -8.51
CA VAL A 331 10.17 -13.65 -7.82
C VAL A 331 11.41 -14.32 -7.22
N SER A 332 12.50 -14.37 -7.99
CA SER A 332 13.79 -14.56 -7.37
C SER A 332 13.96 -13.37 -6.42
N ARG A 333 14.14 -13.67 -5.14
CA ARG A 333 14.55 -12.69 -4.14
C ARG A 333 16.02 -12.32 -4.36
N ASP A 334 16.41 -12.02 -5.58
CA ASP A 334 17.69 -11.41 -5.87
C ASP A 334 17.62 -9.97 -5.40
N LEU A 335 17.77 -9.83 -4.09
CA LEU A 335 18.06 -8.57 -3.40
C LEU A 335 19.53 -8.18 -3.60
N ASP A 336 20.20 -8.80 -4.56
CA ASP A 336 21.58 -8.56 -4.92
C ASP A 336 21.63 -7.47 -6.00
N GLY A 337 22.05 -6.27 -5.54
CA GLY A 337 22.31 -5.11 -6.40
C GLY A 337 22.23 -3.82 -5.64
#